data_e05db7a27d9d93c27f8fa73aaadef88d
#
_entry.id   e05db7a27d9d93c27f8fa73aaadef88d
#
_cell.length_a   1.000
_cell.length_b   1.000
_cell.length_c   1.000
_cell.angle_alpha   90.00
_cell.angle_beta   90.00
_cell.angle_gamma   90.00
#
_symmetry.space_group_name_H-M   'P 1'
#
loop_
_entity.id
_entity.type
_entity.pdbx_description
1 polymer ?
#
loop_
_entity_poly.entity_id
_entity_poly.type
_entity_poly.pdbx_seq_one_letter_code
_entity_poly.pdbx_strand_id
1 'polypeptide(L)'
;MKDKIYHQPNLAKSWFLALLCFLTLCMQSCRDSDTVISSEPEDTGSKAEKGDVMGLYLLNQGNMGSNKATLDYLDLSGNNSEKVIYHRNIYSERNPNEIKELGDVGNDIKIYGSKLWMVINCSNKVEVADAYTCKKVAKIDIPNCRYLAFDGGFAYVSAYVAPVNMRQDAEVGAVYKVDTLTMKVVDKVMVGYQPDELAVVHGKLYVANSGGYRNPNYDRTVSVIDLKTFKEERKIDVAINLHRCRADKYGQLWVSSRGDYKEVPSRLYWLKPNAAGQMEKGGELEVPVSNMCIVGDSLYYIGVQWNETSQKNSIEYGIVNVSQHKVIAHSLSSAPEIQSI
;
A
#
# COMPACT_ATOMS: atom_id res chain seq x y z
N MET A 1 84.44 16.85 -1.78
CA MET A 1 83.16 16.68 -2.46
C MET A 1 82.23 15.86 -1.58
N LYS A 2 81.21 16.47 -1.04
CA LYS A 2 80.23 15.77 -0.20
C LYS A 2 78.97 15.61 -1.08
N ASP A 3 78.65 14.37 -1.42
CA ASP A 3 77.49 14.03 -2.19
C ASP A 3 76.20 14.17 -1.31
N LYS A 4 75.32 15.05 -1.67
CA LYS A 4 74.01 15.17 -1.07
C LYS A 4 73.07 14.11 -1.68
N ILE A 5 72.77 13.09 -0.87
CA ILE A 5 71.71 12.11 -1.20
C ILE A 5 70.36 12.77 -1.03
N TYR A 6 69.65 13.05 -2.15
CA TYR A 6 68.26 13.49 -2.14
C TYR A 6 67.38 12.25 -1.88
N HIS A 7 66.73 12.22 -0.73
CA HIS A 7 65.69 11.27 -0.46
C HIS A 7 64.44 11.69 -1.26
N GLN A 8 64.12 10.92 -2.30
CA GLN A 8 62.80 11.07 -2.97
C GLN A 8 61.71 10.56 -2.02
N PRO A 9 60.63 11.34 -1.77
CA PRO A 9 59.52 10.85 -0.98
C PRO A 9 58.80 9.73 -1.74
N ASN A 10 58.51 8.63 -1.02
CA ASN A 10 57.84 7.45 -1.54
C ASN A 10 56.43 7.82 -1.99
N LEU A 11 56.26 8.24 -3.25
CA LEU A 11 54.99 8.58 -3.86
C LEU A 11 53.92 7.47 -3.64
N ALA A 12 54.33 6.20 -3.70
CA ALA A 12 53.42 5.06 -3.46
C ALA A 12 52.79 5.07 -2.06
N LYS A 13 53.51 5.48 -1.00
CA LYS A 13 52.95 5.61 0.35
C LYS A 13 51.96 6.77 0.45
N SER A 14 52.24 7.88 -0.25
CA SER A 14 51.31 9.04 -0.27
C SER A 14 50.02 8.73 -1.00
N TRP A 15 50.06 7.99 -2.10
CA TRP A 15 48.87 7.54 -2.82
C TRP A 15 48.05 6.51 -2.01
N PHE A 16 48.72 5.62 -1.27
CA PHE A 16 48.04 4.65 -0.41
C PHE A 16 47.30 5.33 0.75
N LEU A 17 47.96 6.36 1.36
CA LEU A 17 47.33 7.16 2.42
C LEU A 17 46.14 7.98 1.90
N ALA A 18 46.26 8.58 0.72
CA ALA A 18 45.19 9.32 0.06
C ALA A 18 44.00 8.41 -0.29
N LEU A 19 44.28 7.20 -0.79
CA LEU A 19 43.24 6.20 -1.08
C LEU A 19 42.53 5.71 0.18
N LEU A 20 43.28 5.50 1.28
CA LEU A 20 42.72 5.10 2.57
C LEU A 20 41.84 6.21 3.17
N CYS A 21 42.28 7.48 3.08
CA CYS A 21 41.46 8.63 3.50
C CYS A 21 40.19 8.79 2.62
N PHE A 22 40.29 8.52 1.32
CA PHE A 22 39.13 8.57 0.44
C PHE A 22 38.12 7.44 0.74
N LEU A 23 38.61 6.23 1.02
CA LEU A 23 37.80 5.10 1.46
C LEU A 23 37.10 5.35 2.81
N THR A 24 37.79 5.99 3.76
CA THR A 24 37.18 6.35 5.06
C THR A 24 36.17 7.48 4.94
N LEU A 25 36.33 8.43 4.02
CA LEU A 25 35.35 9.47 3.73
C LEU A 25 34.10 8.92 3.03
N CYS A 26 34.25 7.89 2.18
CA CYS A 26 33.11 7.21 1.56
C CYS A 26 32.30 6.33 2.53
N MET A 27 32.87 5.97 3.68
CA MET A 27 32.16 5.19 4.72
C MET A 27 31.37 6.08 5.70
N GLN A 28 31.50 7.39 5.62
CA GLN A 28 30.66 8.34 6.35
C GLN A 28 29.47 8.80 5.48
N SER A 29 28.84 7.91 4.74
CA SER A 29 27.45 8.07 4.36
C SER A 29 26.64 7.93 5.66
N CYS A 30 26.59 9.00 6.46
CA CYS A 30 25.62 9.13 7.51
C CYS A 30 24.26 9.01 6.84
N ARG A 31 23.61 7.86 7.00
CA ARG A 31 22.19 7.74 6.79
C ARG A 31 21.54 8.66 7.83
N ASP A 32 20.99 9.80 7.41
CA ASP A 32 20.02 10.58 8.22
C ASP A 32 18.80 9.74 8.62
N SER A 33 18.82 8.46 8.27
CA SER A 33 17.77 7.48 8.53
C SER A 33 17.85 6.81 9.91
N ASP A 34 18.85 7.12 10.74
CA ASP A 34 19.00 6.52 12.07
C ASP A 34 18.18 7.20 13.16
N THR A 35 17.33 8.17 12.80
CA THR A 35 16.35 8.74 13.73
C THR A 35 15.38 7.64 14.15
N VAL A 36 15.53 7.15 15.36
CA VAL A 36 14.58 6.20 15.96
C VAL A 36 13.26 6.93 16.17
N ILE A 37 12.20 6.43 15.55
CA ILE A 37 10.86 6.96 15.75
C ILE A 37 10.44 6.63 17.17
N SER A 38 10.09 7.66 17.97
CA SER A 38 9.60 7.46 19.33
C SER A 38 8.36 6.58 19.34
N SER A 39 8.27 5.66 20.30
CA SER A 39 7.10 4.83 20.56
C SER A 39 6.34 5.27 21.82
N GLU A 40 6.66 6.44 22.37
CA GLU A 40 5.98 6.94 23.56
C GLU A 40 4.58 7.47 23.23
N PRO A 41 3.58 7.18 24.08
CA PRO A 41 2.23 7.70 23.89
C PRO A 41 2.17 9.20 24.16
N GLU A 42 1.38 9.90 23.38
CA GLU A 42 1.17 11.35 23.44
C GLU A 42 -0.30 11.67 23.70
N ASP A 43 -0.59 12.55 24.67
CA ASP A 43 -1.93 13.11 24.88
C ASP A 43 -2.24 14.13 23.77
N THR A 44 -3.27 13.85 22.98
CA THR A 44 -3.66 14.75 21.86
C THR A 44 -4.37 16.04 22.34
N GLY A 45 -4.71 16.14 23.64
CA GLY A 45 -5.54 17.22 24.18
C GLY A 45 -7.04 17.09 23.88
N SER A 46 -7.44 16.10 23.07
CA SER A 46 -8.84 15.84 22.71
C SER A 46 -9.49 14.91 23.72
N LYS A 47 -10.81 15.09 23.96
CA LYS A 47 -11.58 14.15 24.77
C LYS A 47 -11.99 12.94 23.92
N ALA A 48 -11.90 11.76 24.52
CA ALA A 48 -12.46 10.55 23.93
C ALA A 48 -14.00 10.56 24.11
N GLU A 49 -14.71 10.33 23.02
CA GLU A 49 -16.16 10.13 23.06
C GLU A 49 -16.45 8.64 23.20
N LYS A 50 -17.34 8.29 24.15
CA LYS A 50 -17.76 6.89 24.29
C LYS A 50 -18.54 6.46 23.05
N GLY A 51 -18.05 5.45 22.36
CA GLY A 51 -18.64 4.86 21.17
C GLY A 51 -18.17 3.43 20.95
N ASP A 52 -18.67 2.81 19.90
CA ASP A 52 -18.31 1.43 19.55
C ASP A 52 -16.90 1.30 18.94
N VAL A 53 -16.31 2.43 18.52
CA VAL A 53 -14.97 2.47 17.93
C VAL A 53 -13.94 2.65 19.04
N MET A 54 -13.16 1.60 19.32
CA MET A 54 -12.14 1.61 20.37
C MET A 54 -10.86 2.34 19.95
N GLY A 55 -10.58 2.43 18.67
CA GLY A 55 -9.39 3.11 18.16
C GLY A 55 -9.21 2.99 16.68
N LEU A 56 -8.14 3.60 16.17
CA LEU A 56 -7.80 3.66 14.75
C LEU A 56 -6.33 3.33 14.54
N TYR A 57 -6.05 2.32 13.75
CA TYR A 57 -4.71 1.99 13.27
C TYR A 57 -4.37 2.77 12.00
N LEU A 58 -3.16 3.31 11.95
CA LEU A 58 -2.60 4.04 10.82
C LEU A 58 -1.29 3.38 10.41
N LEU A 59 -1.27 2.75 9.23
CA LEU A 59 -0.05 2.20 8.67
C LEU A 59 0.66 3.30 7.86
N ASN A 60 1.82 3.74 8.34
CA ASN A 60 2.65 4.70 7.66
C ASN A 60 3.54 4.00 6.64
N GLN A 61 3.50 4.47 5.41
CA GLN A 61 4.25 3.87 4.30
C GLN A 61 5.77 3.92 4.55
N GLY A 62 6.29 5.04 5.03
CA GLY A 62 7.71 5.35 5.02
C GLY A 62 8.23 5.68 3.61
N ASN A 63 9.47 6.11 3.51
CA ASN A 63 10.12 6.33 2.23
C ASN A 63 10.72 5.02 1.72
N MET A 64 10.55 4.71 0.44
CA MET A 64 11.13 3.52 -0.19
C MET A 64 12.64 3.47 0.01
N GLY A 65 13.15 2.34 0.48
CA GLY A 65 14.56 2.12 0.78
C GLY A 65 15.01 2.64 2.15
N SER A 66 14.12 3.30 2.92
CA SER A 66 14.45 3.81 4.25
C SER A 66 14.25 2.80 5.38
N ASN A 67 13.44 1.76 5.15
CA ASN A 67 13.03 0.79 6.18
C ASN A 67 12.32 1.48 7.37
N LYS A 68 11.44 2.44 7.09
CA LYS A 68 10.77 3.29 8.10
C LYS A 68 9.24 3.20 8.06
N ALA A 69 8.67 2.09 7.58
CA ALA A 69 7.25 1.85 7.78
C ALA A 69 6.95 1.68 9.28
N THR A 70 5.91 2.33 9.77
CA THR A 70 5.47 2.27 11.17
C THR A 70 3.98 2.04 11.26
N LEU A 71 3.53 1.54 12.40
CA LEU A 71 2.12 1.44 12.71
C LEU A 71 1.82 2.35 13.89
N ASP A 72 0.94 3.32 13.67
CA ASP A 72 0.45 4.21 14.72
C ASP A 72 -0.94 3.79 15.16
N TYR A 73 -1.34 4.23 16.37
CA TYR A 73 -2.65 3.93 16.93
C TYR A 73 -3.20 5.13 17.69
N LEU A 74 -4.43 5.50 17.37
CA LEU A 74 -5.22 6.43 18.17
C LEU A 74 -6.14 5.63 19.09
N ASP A 75 -5.93 5.70 20.40
CA ASP A 75 -6.83 5.14 21.39
C ASP A 75 -8.00 6.12 21.61
N LEU A 76 -9.16 5.71 21.15
CA LEU A 76 -10.42 6.46 21.26
C LEU A 76 -11.29 5.93 22.41
N SER A 77 -10.88 4.88 23.10
CA SER A 77 -11.69 4.20 24.10
C SER A 77 -11.99 5.03 25.35
N GLY A 78 -11.14 6.00 25.67
CA GLY A 78 -11.22 6.80 26.89
C GLY A 78 -11.00 6.01 28.18
N ASN A 79 -10.59 4.73 28.10
CA ASN A 79 -10.47 3.85 29.27
C ASN A 79 -9.40 4.29 30.27
N ASN A 80 -8.37 4.98 29.80
CA ASN A 80 -7.22 5.33 30.63
C ASN A 80 -7.24 6.78 31.15
N SER A 81 -7.96 7.70 30.50
CA SER A 81 -7.86 9.13 30.84
C SER A 81 -9.01 10.01 30.38
N GLU A 82 -10.10 9.47 29.83
CA GLU A 82 -11.14 10.24 29.10
C GLU A 82 -10.57 11.07 27.93
N LYS A 83 -9.35 10.77 27.49
CA LYS A 83 -8.63 11.49 26.43
C LYS A 83 -8.31 10.57 25.29
N VAL A 84 -8.15 11.14 24.12
CA VAL A 84 -7.60 10.45 22.94
C VAL A 84 -6.08 10.40 23.09
N ILE A 85 -5.54 9.19 23.13
CA ILE A 85 -4.09 8.96 23.23
C ILE A 85 -3.56 8.51 21.88
N TYR A 86 -2.53 9.18 21.39
CA TYR A 86 -1.82 8.81 20.17
C TYR A 86 -0.57 8.02 20.52
N HIS A 87 -0.50 6.79 20.00
CA HIS A 87 0.67 5.92 20.08
C HIS A 87 1.41 5.94 18.76
N ARG A 88 2.51 6.64 18.70
CA ARG A 88 3.42 6.58 17.56
C ARG A 88 4.17 5.26 17.59
N ASN A 89 4.18 4.55 16.47
CA ASN A 89 4.85 3.25 16.32
C ASN A 89 4.43 2.21 17.38
N ILE A 90 3.12 2.02 17.53
CA ILE A 90 2.53 1.07 18.50
C ILE A 90 3.05 -0.35 18.32
N TYR A 91 3.40 -0.76 17.07
CA TYR A 91 3.92 -2.10 16.82
C TYR A 91 5.25 -2.30 17.56
N SER A 92 6.19 -1.36 17.48
CA SER A 92 7.46 -1.41 18.21
C SER A 92 7.26 -1.34 19.74
N GLU A 93 6.34 -0.50 20.20
CA GLU A 93 5.98 -0.40 21.63
C GLU A 93 5.53 -1.75 22.20
N ARG A 94 4.67 -2.46 21.47
CA ARG A 94 4.08 -3.74 21.92
C ARG A 94 4.97 -4.96 21.69
N ASN A 95 6.00 -4.83 20.84
CA ASN A 95 6.91 -5.90 20.47
C ASN A 95 8.39 -5.50 20.68
N PRO A 96 8.81 -5.20 21.93
CA PRO A 96 10.13 -4.62 22.19
C PRO A 96 11.31 -5.56 21.90
N ASN A 97 11.04 -6.87 21.75
CA ASN A 97 12.03 -7.89 21.41
C ASN A 97 12.12 -8.16 19.89
N GLU A 98 11.26 -7.54 19.10
CA GLU A 98 11.31 -7.63 17.64
C GLU A 98 12.19 -6.53 17.06
N ILE A 99 12.46 -6.60 15.76
CA ILE A 99 13.14 -5.52 15.04
C ILE A 99 12.27 -4.26 15.15
N LYS A 100 12.87 -3.13 15.53
CA LYS A 100 12.14 -1.89 15.83
C LYS A 100 11.29 -1.37 14.67
N GLU A 101 11.80 -1.44 13.46
CA GLU A 101 11.10 -1.02 12.27
C GLU A 101 10.18 -2.14 11.76
N LEU A 102 8.94 -1.78 11.42
CA LEU A 102 7.99 -2.71 10.82
C LEU A 102 8.48 -3.22 9.45
N GLY A 103 9.28 -2.42 8.74
CA GLY A 103 9.92 -2.76 7.48
C GLY A 103 9.94 -1.60 6.49
N ASP A 104 10.05 -1.92 5.21
CA ASP A 104 10.11 -0.95 4.13
C ASP A 104 8.83 -0.97 3.30
N VAL A 105 8.19 0.16 3.17
CA VAL A 105 6.93 0.44 2.46
C VAL A 105 5.73 -0.34 3.02
N GLY A 106 5.04 0.26 4.01
CA GLY A 106 3.70 -0.17 4.45
C GLY A 106 2.66 0.12 3.36
N ASN A 107 2.03 -0.91 2.79
CA ASN A 107 1.19 -0.77 1.60
C ASN A 107 -0.30 -0.94 1.85
N ASP A 108 -0.69 -1.89 2.68
CA ASP A 108 -2.10 -2.15 3.01
C ASP A 108 -2.24 -2.68 4.44
N ILE A 109 -3.37 -2.36 5.06
CA ILE A 109 -3.70 -2.79 6.42
C ILE A 109 -5.16 -3.18 6.50
N LYS A 110 -5.46 -4.34 7.10
CA LYS A 110 -6.83 -4.81 7.32
C LYS A 110 -6.95 -5.63 8.60
N ILE A 111 -8.11 -5.55 9.21
CA ILE A 111 -8.50 -6.44 10.31
C ILE A 111 -9.35 -7.57 9.74
N TYR A 112 -9.02 -8.81 10.11
CA TYR A 112 -9.83 -9.99 9.83
C TYR A 112 -9.89 -10.89 11.07
N GLY A 113 -11.09 -11.09 11.60
CA GLY A 113 -11.30 -11.70 12.90
C GLY A 113 -10.62 -10.89 14.01
N SER A 114 -9.82 -11.54 14.83
CA SER A 114 -9.02 -10.90 15.89
C SER A 114 -7.61 -10.49 15.44
N LYS A 115 -7.32 -10.48 14.14
CA LYS A 115 -5.97 -10.25 13.62
C LYS A 115 -5.89 -9.00 12.76
N LEU A 116 -4.80 -8.27 12.95
CA LEU A 116 -4.39 -7.12 12.15
C LEU A 116 -3.33 -7.59 11.16
N TRP A 117 -3.61 -7.44 9.87
CA TRP A 117 -2.77 -7.85 8.76
C TRP A 117 -2.16 -6.63 8.09
N MET A 118 -0.86 -6.59 7.94
CA MET A 118 -0.10 -5.47 7.40
C MET A 118 0.79 -5.95 6.25
N VAL A 119 0.59 -5.38 5.07
CA VAL A 119 1.44 -5.65 3.91
C VAL A 119 2.63 -4.72 3.92
N ILE A 120 3.82 -5.27 3.98
CA ILE A 120 5.08 -4.54 3.96
C ILE A 120 5.82 -4.87 2.66
N ASN A 121 5.54 -4.07 1.65
CA ASN A 121 5.83 -4.36 0.25
C ASN A 121 7.31 -4.65 -0.05
N CYS A 122 8.18 -3.67 0.17
CA CYS A 122 9.60 -3.80 -0.15
C CYS A 122 10.35 -4.72 0.82
N SER A 123 9.75 -5.08 1.96
CA SER A 123 10.23 -6.12 2.86
C SER A 123 9.74 -7.51 2.49
N ASN A 124 8.96 -7.67 1.42
CA ASN A 124 8.46 -8.95 0.89
C ASN A 124 7.71 -9.77 1.94
N LYS A 125 6.89 -9.14 2.78
CA LYS A 125 6.19 -9.82 3.87
C LYS A 125 4.81 -9.24 4.15
N VAL A 126 3.96 -10.11 4.68
CA VAL A 126 2.77 -9.73 5.43
C VAL A 126 3.05 -9.97 6.91
N GLU A 127 2.99 -8.92 7.70
CA GLU A 127 3.10 -8.99 9.16
C GLU A 127 1.70 -9.13 9.75
N VAL A 128 1.53 -10.05 10.70
CA VAL A 128 0.24 -10.29 11.35
C VAL A 128 0.39 -10.09 12.86
N ALA A 129 -0.48 -9.24 13.42
CA ALA A 129 -0.55 -8.98 14.85
C ALA A 129 -1.96 -9.29 15.38
N ASP A 130 -2.08 -9.42 16.68
CA ASP A 130 -3.37 -9.43 17.35
C ASP A 130 -3.98 -8.01 17.30
N ALA A 131 -5.24 -7.90 16.89
CA ALA A 131 -5.87 -6.60 16.63
C ALA A 131 -6.16 -5.78 17.88
N TYR A 132 -6.17 -6.40 19.09
CA TYR A 132 -6.43 -5.72 20.36
C TYR A 132 -5.15 -5.32 21.07
N THR A 133 -4.13 -6.19 21.03
CA THR A 133 -2.90 -6.00 21.79
C THR A 133 -1.74 -5.50 20.93
N CYS A 134 -1.90 -5.52 19.61
CA CYS A 134 -0.85 -5.26 18.63
C CYS A 134 0.39 -6.16 18.76
N LYS A 135 0.28 -7.29 19.49
CA LYS A 135 1.38 -8.25 19.62
C LYS A 135 1.49 -9.09 18.36
N LYS A 136 2.72 -9.30 17.91
CA LYS A 136 3.03 -10.13 16.76
C LYS A 136 2.46 -11.54 16.89
N VAL A 137 1.83 -12.02 15.84
CA VAL A 137 1.29 -13.37 15.72
C VAL A 137 2.10 -14.16 14.69
N ALA A 138 2.37 -13.59 13.52
CA ALA A 138 3.07 -14.28 12.44
C ALA A 138 3.73 -13.29 11.46
N LYS A 139 4.67 -13.82 10.69
CA LYS A 139 5.22 -13.21 9.49
C LYS A 139 5.05 -14.19 8.34
N ILE A 140 4.56 -13.73 7.20
CA ILE A 140 4.34 -14.53 6.01
C ILE A 140 5.15 -13.92 4.87
N ASP A 141 6.11 -14.65 4.34
CA ASP A 141 6.97 -14.17 3.26
C ASP A 141 6.25 -14.30 1.91
N ILE A 142 5.98 -13.17 1.26
CA ILE A 142 5.36 -13.08 -0.07
C ILE A 142 6.11 -12.00 -0.87
N PRO A 143 6.77 -12.36 -1.96
CA PRO A 143 7.61 -11.45 -2.71
C PRO A 143 6.78 -10.31 -3.34
N ASN A 144 7.19 -9.09 -3.08
CA ASN A 144 6.60 -7.86 -3.62
C ASN A 144 5.07 -7.80 -3.45
N CYS A 145 4.59 -8.15 -2.22
CA CYS A 145 3.17 -8.15 -1.87
C CYS A 145 2.56 -6.74 -1.87
N ARG A 146 1.26 -6.63 -2.22
CA ARG A 146 0.61 -5.34 -2.44
C ARG A 146 -0.64 -5.11 -1.58
N TYR A 147 -1.70 -5.86 -1.78
CA TYR A 147 -2.99 -5.63 -1.14
C TYR A 147 -3.61 -6.93 -0.62
N LEU A 148 -4.58 -6.79 0.27
CA LEU A 148 -5.26 -7.88 0.95
C LEU A 148 -6.76 -7.89 0.61
N ALA A 149 -7.34 -9.08 0.49
CA ALA A 149 -8.77 -9.33 0.63
C ALA A 149 -8.97 -10.60 1.46
N PHE A 150 -10.16 -10.77 2.02
CA PHE A 150 -10.47 -11.92 2.89
C PHE A 150 -11.81 -12.51 2.51
N ASP A 151 -11.88 -13.85 2.55
CA ASP A 151 -13.11 -14.60 2.44
C ASP A 151 -12.91 -16.03 2.94
N GLY A 152 -13.93 -16.61 3.60
CA GLY A 152 -13.99 -18.03 3.94
C GLY A 152 -12.82 -18.57 4.77
N GLY A 153 -12.19 -17.74 5.63
CA GLY A 153 -11.04 -18.16 6.43
C GLY A 153 -9.69 -18.03 5.71
N PHE A 154 -9.66 -17.42 4.53
CA PHE A 154 -8.45 -17.18 3.75
C PHE A 154 -8.18 -15.69 3.57
N ALA A 155 -6.90 -15.33 3.56
CA ALA A 155 -6.40 -14.07 3.07
C ALA A 155 -5.89 -14.25 1.62
N TYR A 156 -6.25 -13.33 0.76
CA TYR A 156 -5.78 -13.25 -0.63
C TYR A 156 -4.87 -12.05 -0.75
N VAL A 157 -3.64 -12.28 -1.19
CA VAL A 157 -2.60 -11.25 -1.24
C VAL A 157 -2.14 -11.08 -2.68
N SER A 158 -2.40 -9.92 -3.28
CA SER A 158 -1.83 -9.58 -4.58
C SER A 158 -0.33 -9.31 -4.47
N ALA A 159 0.43 -9.68 -5.49
CA ALA A 159 1.87 -9.54 -5.50
C ALA A 159 2.42 -9.37 -6.92
N TYR A 160 3.46 -8.56 -7.07
CA TYR A 160 4.17 -8.42 -8.35
C TYR A 160 5.10 -9.61 -8.62
N VAL A 161 5.33 -10.46 -7.64
CA VAL A 161 6.17 -11.69 -7.60
C VAL A 161 7.66 -11.48 -7.82
N ALA A 162 8.06 -10.46 -8.59
CA ALA A 162 9.44 -10.14 -8.93
C ALA A 162 9.74 -8.67 -8.63
N PRO A 163 11.02 -8.27 -8.59
CA PRO A 163 11.38 -6.86 -8.57
C PRO A 163 10.73 -6.11 -9.73
N VAL A 164 10.37 -4.85 -9.50
CA VAL A 164 9.77 -4.01 -10.54
C VAL A 164 10.70 -3.94 -11.74
N ASN A 165 10.17 -4.33 -12.90
CA ASN A 165 10.87 -4.28 -14.18
C ASN A 165 10.00 -3.53 -15.19
N MET A 166 10.57 -2.48 -15.80
CA MET A 166 9.90 -1.66 -16.81
C MET A 166 9.93 -2.30 -18.21
N ARG A 167 10.63 -3.41 -18.38
CA ARG A 167 10.76 -4.11 -19.65
C ARG A 167 9.45 -4.81 -20.03
N GLN A 168 9.28 -5.07 -21.33
CA GLN A 168 8.10 -5.77 -21.83
C GLN A 168 8.03 -7.23 -21.42
N ASP A 169 9.19 -7.84 -21.10
CA ASP A 169 9.33 -9.20 -20.61
C ASP A 169 9.19 -9.33 -19.07
N ALA A 170 8.67 -8.31 -18.39
CA ALA A 170 8.36 -8.39 -16.96
C ALA A 170 7.46 -9.59 -16.65
N GLU A 171 7.68 -10.21 -15.49
CA GLU A 171 6.84 -11.31 -15.04
C GLU A 171 5.42 -10.83 -14.73
N VAL A 172 4.42 -11.66 -15.04
CA VAL A 172 3.05 -11.43 -14.59
C VAL A 172 2.96 -11.60 -13.08
N GLY A 173 2.05 -10.87 -12.45
CA GLY A 173 1.82 -10.97 -11.01
C GLY A 173 1.01 -12.18 -10.62
N ALA A 174 0.79 -12.32 -9.33
CA ALA A 174 0.01 -13.41 -8.75
C ALA A 174 -0.87 -12.96 -7.59
N VAL A 175 -1.80 -13.81 -7.22
CA VAL A 175 -2.48 -13.78 -5.92
C VAL A 175 -2.08 -15.01 -5.13
N TYR A 176 -1.62 -14.78 -3.90
CA TYR A 176 -1.33 -15.83 -2.93
C TYR A 176 -2.53 -16.04 -2.03
N LYS A 177 -2.90 -17.32 -1.81
CA LYS A 177 -3.94 -17.73 -0.86
C LYS A 177 -3.27 -18.17 0.43
N VAL A 178 -3.63 -17.54 1.53
CA VAL A 178 -3.07 -17.80 2.85
C VAL A 178 -4.18 -18.28 3.78
N ASP A 179 -3.97 -19.39 4.44
CA ASP A 179 -4.84 -19.87 5.50
C ASP A 179 -4.68 -19.00 6.77
N THR A 180 -5.77 -18.40 7.25
CA THR A 180 -5.74 -17.42 8.35
C THR A 180 -5.63 -18.04 9.75
N LEU A 181 -5.70 -19.37 9.87
CA LEU A 181 -5.47 -20.10 11.11
C LEU A 181 -4.03 -20.56 11.22
N THR A 182 -3.49 -21.16 10.14
CA THR A 182 -2.13 -21.70 10.12
C THR A 182 -1.07 -20.69 9.71
N MET A 183 -1.47 -19.52 9.17
CA MET A 183 -0.59 -18.48 8.64
C MET A 183 0.33 -18.95 7.51
N LYS A 184 -0.11 -19.95 6.75
CA LYS A 184 0.67 -20.52 5.65
C LYS A 184 0.07 -20.20 4.30
N VAL A 185 0.93 -19.93 3.33
CA VAL A 185 0.53 -19.90 1.92
C VAL A 185 0.13 -21.32 1.53
N VAL A 186 -1.10 -21.49 1.05
CA VAL A 186 -1.67 -22.78 0.67
C VAL A 186 -1.86 -22.91 -0.84
N ASP A 187 -1.92 -21.79 -1.58
CA ASP A 187 -2.07 -21.81 -3.03
C ASP A 187 -1.60 -20.47 -3.66
N LYS A 188 -1.41 -20.47 -4.99
CA LYS A 188 -1.04 -19.29 -5.78
C LYS A 188 -1.64 -19.38 -7.17
N VAL A 189 -2.23 -18.28 -7.67
CA VAL A 189 -2.73 -18.16 -9.04
C VAL A 189 -2.09 -16.97 -9.74
N MET A 190 -1.64 -17.17 -10.98
CA MET A 190 -1.10 -16.10 -11.82
C MET A 190 -2.25 -15.24 -12.38
N VAL A 191 -2.04 -13.91 -12.49
CA VAL A 191 -3.02 -12.93 -12.95
C VAL A 191 -2.45 -12.04 -14.05
N GLY A 192 -2.75 -10.74 -14.08
CA GLY A 192 -2.14 -9.79 -14.99
C GLY A 192 -0.83 -9.19 -14.46
N TYR A 193 -0.35 -8.18 -15.14
CA TYR A 193 0.87 -7.49 -14.76
C TYR A 193 0.62 -6.54 -13.58
N GLN A 194 1.51 -6.61 -12.60
CA GLN A 194 1.55 -5.71 -11.45
C GLN A 194 0.16 -5.52 -10.82
N PRO A 195 -0.44 -6.62 -10.29
CA PRO A 195 -1.76 -6.56 -9.68
C PRO A 195 -1.74 -5.69 -8.42
N ASP A 196 -2.67 -4.74 -8.36
CA ASP A 196 -2.86 -3.87 -7.21
C ASP A 196 -4.05 -4.36 -6.34
N GLU A 197 -5.04 -3.53 -6.07
CA GLU A 197 -6.09 -3.88 -5.12
C GLU A 197 -7.05 -4.95 -5.64
N LEU A 198 -7.65 -5.69 -4.72
CA LEU A 198 -8.53 -6.82 -5.00
C LEU A 198 -9.75 -6.81 -4.08
N ALA A 199 -10.87 -7.32 -4.59
CA ALA A 199 -12.13 -7.39 -3.87
C ALA A 199 -12.86 -8.71 -4.12
N VAL A 200 -13.60 -9.18 -3.10
CA VAL A 200 -14.42 -10.39 -3.19
C VAL A 200 -15.89 -10.01 -3.42
N VAL A 201 -16.51 -10.63 -4.41
CA VAL A 201 -17.96 -10.52 -4.67
C VAL A 201 -18.50 -11.89 -5.07
N HIS A 202 -19.50 -12.39 -4.35
CA HIS A 202 -20.25 -13.63 -4.67
C HIS A 202 -19.34 -14.83 -4.96
N GLY A 203 -18.32 -15.08 -4.10
CA GLY A 203 -17.42 -16.22 -4.25
C GLY A 203 -16.38 -16.09 -5.38
N LYS A 204 -16.25 -14.92 -5.96
CA LYS A 204 -15.22 -14.57 -6.93
C LYS A 204 -14.31 -13.50 -6.36
N LEU A 205 -13.02 -13.60 -6.67
CA LEU A 205 -12.03 -12.58 -6.38
C LEU A 205 -11.71 -11.80 -7.66
N TYR A 206 -11.80 -10.48 -7.58
CA TYR A 206 -11.52 -9.55 -8.67
C TYR A 206 -10.25 -8.80 -8.38
N VAL A 207 -9.31 -8.78 -9.31
CA VAL A 207 -7.96 -8.23 -9.12
C VAL A 207 -7.69 -7.18 -10.18
N ALA A 208 -7.43 -5.95 -9.77
CA ALA A 208 -7.06 -4.86 -10.65
C ALA A 208 -5.60 -5.02 -11.10
N ASN A 209 -5.36 -5.26 -12.39
CA ASN A 209 -4.02 -5.35 -12.96
C ASN A 209 -3.60 -3.98 -13.49
N SER A 210 -2.56 -3.40 -12.93
CA SER A 210 -2.12 -2.06 -13.31
C SER A 210 -1.14 -2.07 -14.48
N GLY A 211 -0.17 -2.97 -14.46
CA GLY A 211 0.99 -2.86 -15.33
C GLY A 211 1.69 -1.51 -15.20
N GLY A 212 1.55 -0.83 -14.04
CA GLY A 212 1.87 0.59 -13.86
C GLY A 212 3.31 0.99 -14.17
N TYR A 213 4.24 0.05 -14.07
CA TYR A 213 5.65 0.26 -14.43
C TYR A 213 5.99 -0.17 -15.86
N ARG A 214 5.00 -0.58 -16.66
CA ARG A 214 5.19 -1.03 -18.06
C ARG A 214 4.86 0.05 -19.11
N ASN A 215 5.01 1.31 -18.76
CA ASN A 215 4.76 2.42 -19.66
C ASN A 215 5.51 2.24 -21.02
N PRO A 216 4.84 2.38 -22.19
CA PRO A 216 3.42 2.71 -22.35
C PRO A 216 2.48 1.48 -22.36
N ASN A 217 2.99 0.26 -22.16
CA ASN A 217 2.27 -1.00 -22.30
C ASN A 217 1.61 -1.43 -20.97
N TYR A 218 0.82 -0.54 -20.37
CA TYR A 218 0.07 -0.83 -19.15
C TYR A 218 -0.83 -2.05 -19.28
N ASP A 219 -1.08 -2.78 -18.17
CA ASP A 219 -2.20 -3.70 -18.13
C ASP A 219 -3.52 -2.90 -18.04
N ARG A 220 -4.62 -3.52 -18.43
CA ARG A 220 -5.92 -2.88 -18.51
C ARG A 220 -7.08 -3.73 -18.00
N THR A 221 -6.73 -4.84 -17.34
CA THR A 221 -7.69 -5.89 -17.06
C THR A 221 -7.97 -6.03 -15.57
N VAL A 222 -9.18 -6.51 -15.26
CA VAL A 222 -9.53 -7.09 -13.96
C VAL A 222 -9.57 -8.60 -14.13
N SER A 223 -8.69 -9.32 -13.42
CA SER A 223 -8.72 -10.79 -13.36
C SER A 223 -9.86 -11.27 -12.50
N VAL A 224 -10.58 -12.31 -12.93
CA VAL A 224 -11.66 -12.96 -12.20
C VAL A 224 -11.23 -14.36 -11.79
N ILE A 225 -11.12 -14.59 -10.49
CA ILE A 225 -10.69 -15.86 -9.90
C ILE A 225 -11.87 -16.47 -9.16
N ASP A 226 -12.17 -17.74 -9.47
CA ASP A 226 -13.14 -18.52 -8.70
C ASP A 226 -12.52 -18.97 -7.36
N LEU A 227 -13.12 -18.58 -6.25
CA LEU A 227 -12.55 -18.86 -4.92
C LEU A 227 -12.68 -20.33 -4.50
N LYS A 228 -13.60 -21.09 -5.11
CA LYS A 228 -13.77 -22.52 -4.84
C LYS A 228 -12.66 -23.35 -5.48
N THR A 229 -12.29 -23.05 -6.72
CA THR A 229 -11.24 -23.76 -7.47
C THR A 229 -9.88 -23.09 -7.38
N PHE A 230 -9.86 -21.84 -6.98
CA PHE A 230 -8.74 -20.91 -6.96
C PHE A 230 -8.01 -20.82 -8.30
N LYS A 231 -8.78 -20.69 -9.39
CA LYS A 231 -8.28 -20.52 -10.76
C LYS A 231 -8.83 -19.26 -11.39
N GLU A 232 -7.99 -18.60 -12.20
CA GLU A 232 -8.46 -17.50 -13.06
C GLU A 232 -9.39 -18.06 -14.13
N GLU A 233 -10.62 -17.53 -14.18
CA GLU A 233 -11.59 -17.94 -15.18
C GLU A 233 -11.53 -17.08 -16.44
N ARG A 234 -11.31 -15.78 -16.26
CA ARG A 234 -11.26 -14.80 -17.35
C ARG A 234 -10.69 -13.48 -16.87
N LYS A 235 -10.47 -12.58 -17.82
CA LYS A 235 -10.16 -11.16 -17.58
C LYS A 235 -11.23 -10.27 -18.17
N ILE A 236 -11.51 -9.15 -17.51
CA ILE A 236 -12.43 -8.11 -17.97
C ILE A 236 -11.56 -6.93 -18.41
N ASP A 237 -11.69 -6.50 -19.65
CA ASP A 237 -11.05 -5.28 -20.15
C ASP A 237 -11.80 -4.06 -19.58
N VAL A 238 -11.11 -3.17 -18.89
CA VAL A 238 -11.71 -2.00 -18.22
C VAL A 238 -11.04 -0.70 -18.68
N ALA A 239 -9.78 -0.48 -18.30
CA ALA A 239 -8.98 0.70 -18.61
C ALA A 239 -7.52 0.46 -18.24
N ILE A 240 -6.60 1.23 -18.79
CA ILE A 240 -5.17 1.13 -18.48
C ILE A 240 -4.86 1.49 -17.02
N ASN A 241 -3.80 0.90 -16.48
CA ASN A 241 -3.20 1.29 -15.19
C ASN A 241 -4.22 1.31 -14.04
N LEU A 242 -4.95 0.20 -13.88
CA LEU A 242 -5.94 0.04 -12.81
C LEU A 242 -5.26 0.04 -11.44
N HIS A 243 -5.97 0.54 -10.41
CA HIS A 243 -5.39 0.67 -9.08
C HIS A 243 -6.30 0.16 -7.96
N ARG A 244 -7.29 0.95 -7.56
CA ARG A 244 -8.23 0.56 -6.48
C ARG A 244 -9.33 -0.34 -7.02
N CYS A 245 -9.76 -1.30 -6.20
CA CYS A 245 -10.85 -2.21 -6.51
C CYS A 245 -11.66 -2.46 -5.23
N ARG A 246 -12.89 -1.94 -5.18
CA ARG A 246 -13.78 -2.04 -4.01
C ARG A 246 -15.14 -2.59 -4.42
N ALA A 247 -15.71 -3.45 -3.59
CA ALA A 247 -17.08 -3.92 -3.75
C ALA A 247 -18.06 -3.04 -2.96
N ASP A 248 -19.21 -2.77 -3.53
CA ASP A 248 -20.32 -2.15 -2.82
C ASP A 248 -21.34 -3.18 -2.31
N LYS A 249 -22.33 -2.72 -1.55
CA LYS A 249 -23.39 -3.58 -0.99
C LYS A 249 -24.34 -4.17 -2.04
N TYR A 250 -24.31 -3.69 -3.27
CA TYR A 250 -25.13 -4.19 -4.38
C TYR A 250 -24.40 -5.27 -5.21
N GLY A 251 -23.18 -5.63 -4.81
CA GLY A 251 -22.36 -6.59 -5.53
C GLY A 251 -21.73 -6.02 -6.80
N GLN A 252 -21.64 -4.69 -6.93
CA GLN A 252 -20.89 -4.03 -7.99
C GLN A 252 -19.43 -3.81 -7.54
N LEU A 253 -18.55 -3.65 -8.52
CA LEU A 253 -17.15 -3.28 -8.28
C LEU A 253 -16.89 -1.86 -8.74
N TRP A 254 -16.14 -1.13 -7.95
CA TRP A 254 -15.64 0.20 -8.24
C TRP A 254 -14.13 0.11 -8.43
N VAL A 255 -13.65 0.49 -9.63
CA VAL A 255 -12.26 0.31 -10.03
C VAL A 255 -11.71 1.63 -10.52
N SER A 256 -10.62 2.11 -9.90
CA SER A 256 -9.94 3.32 -10.37
C SER A 256 -8.85 3.01 -11.38
N SER A 257 -8.64 3.92 -12.32
CA SER A 257 -7.51 3.97 -13.23
C SER A 257 -6.69 5.22 -12.97
N ARG A 258 -5.37 5.10 -12.96
CA ARG A 258 -4.46 6.25 -12.88
C ARG A 258 -4.25 6.94 -14.23
N GLY A 259 -4.77 6.34 -15.33
CA GLY A 259 -4.45 6.79 -16.67
C GLY A 259 -2.97 6.56 -17.02
N ASP A 260 -2.44 7.38 -17.92
CA ASP A 260 -1.04 7.31 -18.35
C ASP A 260 -0.17 8.49 -17.84
N TYR A 261 -0.75 9.31 -16.96
CA TYR A 261 -0.17 10.54 -16.42
C TYR A 261 0.11 11.64 -17.47
N LYS A 262 -0.48 11.53 -18.67
CA LYS A 262 -0.30 12.46 -19.79
C LYS A 262 -1.62 12.78 -20.47
N GLU A 263 -1.98 11.96 -21.47
CA GLU A 263 -3.17 12.17 -22.32
C GLU A 263 -4.40 11.46 -21.81
N VAL A 264 -4.24 10.29 -21.20
CA VAL A 264 -5.35 9.50 -20.64
C VAL A 264 -5.51 9.84 -19.16
N PRO A 265 -6.58 10.56 -18.79
CA PRO A 265 -6.79 10.98 -17.40
C PRO A 265 -7.13 9.82 -16.48
N SER A 266 -6.91 10.04 -15.18
CA SER A 266 -7.44 9.16 -14.12
C SER A 266 -8.97 9.19 -14.13
N ARG A 267 -9.60 8.02 -13.94
CA ARG A 267 -11.06 7.85 -13.95
C ARG A 267 -11.49 6.78 -12.95
N LEU A 268 -12.77 6.82 -12.58
CA LEU A 268 -13.42 5.78 -11.78
C LEU A 268 -14.40 5.01 -12.65
N TYR A 269 -14.29 3.68 -12.65
CA TYR A 269 -15.14 2.76 -13.39
C TYR A 269 -16.00 1.96 -12.42
N TRP A 270 -17.22 1.59 -12.85
CA TRP A 270 -18.00 0.57 -12.16
C TRP A 270 -18.25 -0.63 -13.07
N LEU A 271 -18.22 -1.80 -12.44
CA LEU A 271 -18.56 -3.06 -13.06
C LEU A 271 -19.78 -3.62 -12.35
N LYS A 272 -20.69 -4.22 -13.11
CA LYS A 272 -21.95 -4.79 -12.61
C LYS A 272 -22.17 -6.17 -13.20
N PRO A 273 -22.93 -7.05 -12.50
CA PRO A 273 -23.35 -8.31 -13.10
C PRO A 273 -24.30 -8.07 -14.27
N ASN A 274 -24.10 -8.80 -15.37
CA ASN A 274 -25.04 -8.88 -16.48
C ASN A 274 -26.18 -9.89 -16.18
N ALA A 275 -27.06 -10.12 -17.14
CA ALA A 275 -28.18 -11.04 -16.98
C ALA A 275 -27.79 -12.50 -16.69
N ALA A 276 -26.56 -12.90 -17.06
CA ALA A 276 -26.00 -14.21 -16.75
C ALA A 276 -25.22 -14.24 -15.40
N GLY A 277 -25.27 -13.16 -14.64
CA GLY A 277 -24.53 -13.02 -13.38
C GLY A 277 -23.02 -12.78 -13.54
N GLN A 278 -22.54 -12.57 -14.75
CA GLN A 278 -21.14 -12.30 -15.01
C GLN A 278 -20.84 -10.81 -14.91
N MET A 279 -19.78 -10.46 -14.18
CA MET A 279 -19.34 -9.07 -14.06
C MET A 279 -18.89 -8.49 -15.40
N GLU A 280 -19.36 -7.30 -15.75
CA GLU A 280 -18.96 -6.56 -16.95
C GLU A 280 -18.82 -5.07 -16.66
N LYS A 281 -18.11 -4.33 -17.49
CA LYS A 281 -17.98 -2.86 -17.37
C LYS A 281 -19.37 -2.21 -17.55
N GLY A 282 -19.82 -1.47 -16.53
CA GLY A 282 -21.09 -0.75 -16.55
C GLY A 282 -20.95 0.68 -17.06
N GLY A 283 -19.85 1.35 -16.74
CA GLY A 283 -19.59 2.72 -17.15
C GLY A 283 -18.40 3.35 -16.42
N GLU A 284 -18.31 4.69 -16.51
CA GLU A 284 -17.21 5.45 -15.92
C GLU A 284 -17.66 6.82 -15.42
N LEU A 285 -16.91 7.37 -14.47
CA LEU A 285 -17.03 8.73 -13.95
C LEU A 285 -15.71 9.48 -14.13
N GLU A 286 -15.80 10.75 -14.51
CA GLU A 286 -14.63 11.62 -14.72
C GLU A 286 -14.15 12.22 -13.40
N VAL A 287 -13.71 11.35 -12.49
CA VAL A 287 -13.14 11.72 -11.20
C VAL A 287 -11.80 11.02 -10.97
N PRO A 288 -10.79 11.77 -10.46
CA PRO A 288 -9.44 11.24 -10.27
C PRO A 288 -9.32 10.50 -8.92
N VAL A 289 -9.62 9.22 -8.89
CA VAL A 289 -9.62 8.45 -7.64
C VAL A 289 -8.26 7.82 -7.38
N SER A 290 -7.52 8.35 -6.43
CA SER A 290 -6.27 7.77 -5.92
C SER A 290 -6.50 6.82 -4.74
N ASN A 291 -7.45 7.14 -3.87
CA ASN A 291 -7.92 6.25 -2.81
C ASN A 291 -9.42 6.41 -2.60
N MET A 292 -10.07 5.37 -2.09
CA MET A 292 -11.52 5.40 -1.84
C MET A 292 -11.93 4.46 -0.71
N CYS A 293 -13.06 4.77 -0.06
CA CYS A 293 -13.78 3.85 0.80
C CYS A 293 -15.27 3.93 0.51
N ILE A 294 -16.00 2.84 0.76
CA ILE A 294 -17.45 2.76 0.51
C ILE A 294 -18.16 2.47 1.83
N VAL A 295 -19.10 3.33 2.20
CA VAL A 295 -19.95 3.17 3.37
C VAL A 295 -21.41 3.37 2.94
N GLY A 296 -22.22 2.31 3.02
CA GLY A 296 -23.62 2.35 2.57
C GLY A 296 -23.71 2.64 1.08
N ASP A 297 -24.36 3.76 0.72
CA ASP A 297 -24.50 4.23 -0.65
C ASP A 297 -23.46 5.26 -1.08
N SER A 298 -22.53 5.60 -0.18
CA SER A 298 -21.54 6.64 -0.44
C SER A 298 -20.16 6.04 -0.64
N LEU A 299 -19.56 6.30 -1.81
CA LEU A 299 -18.15 6.10 -2.07
C LEU A 299 -17.46 7.45 -1.86
N TYR A 300 -16.65 7.53 -0.81
CA TYR A 300 -15.79 8.67 -0.52
C TYR A 300 -14.46 8.47 -1.22
N TYR A 301 -13.96 9.50 -1.90
CA TYR A 301 -12.67 9.42 -2.57
C TYR A 301 -11.77 10.63 -2.30
N ILE A 302 -10.49 10.37 -2.41
CA ILE A 302 -9.45 11.38 -2.57
C ILE A 302 -8.79 11.16 -3.93
N GLY A 303 -8.69 12.22 -4.70
CA GLY A 303 -7.98 12.26 -5.98
C GLY A 303 -6.74 13.14 -5.88
N VAL A 304 -5.64 12.64 -6.41
CA VAL A 304 -4.39 13.40 -6.53
C VAL A 304 -4.00 13.42 -8.00
N GLN A 305 -3.89 14.61 -8.56
CA GLN A 305 -3.47 14.81 -9.93
C GLN A 305 -2.27 15.75 -9.98
N TRP A 306 -1.25 15.36 -10.72
CA TRP A 306 -0.15 16.24 -11.04
C TRP A 306 -0.59 17.32 -12.03
N ASN A 307 -0.32 18.58 -11.72
CA ASN A 307 -0.58 19.70 -12.60
C ASN A 307 0.75 20.22 -13.16
N GLU A 308 0.99 19.98 -14.44
CA GLU A 308 2.25 20.35 -15.11
C GLU A 308 2.49 21.85 -15.12
N THR A 309 1.45 22.66 -15.22
CA THR A 309 1.58 24.13 -15.25
C THR A 309 2.04 24.70 -13.91
N SER A 310 1.44 24.23 -12.80
CA SER A 310 1.78 24.69 -11.46
C SER A 310 2.93 23.92 -10.82
N GLN A 311 3.36 22.81 -11.41
CA GLN A 311 4.36 21.87 -10.84
C GLN A 311 3.97 21.41 -9.42
N LYS A 312 2.67 21.21 -9.18
CA LYS A 312 2.10 20.79 -7.89
C LYS A 312 1.03 19.73 -8.10
N ASN A 313 0.80 18.96 -7.05
CA ASN A 313 -0.37 18.10 -7.00
C ASN A 313 -1.61 18.95 -6.69
N SER A 314 -2.69 18.74 -7.44
CA SER A 314 -4.04 19.14 -7.08
C SER A 314 -4.70 18.00 -6.33
N ILE A 315 -5.39 18.30 -5.25
CA ILE A 315 -6.10 17.33 -4.42
C ILE A 315 -7.59 17.61 -4.54
N GLU A 316 -8.35 16.56 -4.81
CA GLU A 316 -9.80 16.60 -4.87
C GLU A 316 -10.38 15.58 -3.88
N TYR A 317 -11.40 16.01 -3.15
CA TYR A 317 -12.21 15.14 -2.30
C TYR A 317 -13.63 15.11 -2.84
N GLY A 318 -14.25 13.94 -2.86
CA GLY A 318 -15.62 13.89 -3.33
C GLY A 318 -16.38 12.67 -2.83
N ILE A 319 -17.65 12.67 -3.17
CA ILE A 319 -18.58 11.60 -2.84
C ILE A 319 -19.31 11.17 -4.10
N VAL A 320 -19.31 9.87 -4.36
CA VAL A 320 -20.11 9.23 -5.40
C VAL A 320 -21.23 8.42 -4.73
N ASN A 321 -22.46 8.59 -5.21
CA ASN A 321 -23.55 7.69 -4.86
C ASN A 321 -23.45 6.41 -5.71
N VAL A 322 -23.19 5.27 -5.06
CA VAL A 322 -22.94 4.00 -5.77
C VAL A 322 -24.18 3.39 -6.40
N SER A 323 -25.39 3.67 -5.87
CA SER A 323 -26.63 3.17 -6.45
C SER A 323 -27.09 3.96 -7.69
N GLN A 324 -26.73 5.23 -7.75
CA GLN A 324 -27.09 6.14 -8.84
C GLN A 324 -25.96 6.33 -9.86
N HIS A 325 -24.75 5.85 -9.57
CA HIS A 325 -23.54 6.07 -10.37
C HIS A 325 -23.29 7.56 -10.67
N LYS A 326 -23.45 8.42 -9.64
CA LYS A 326 -23.33 9.86 -9.76
C LYS A 326 -22.43 10.46 -8.68
N VAL A 327 -21.66 11.43 -9.09
CA VAL A 327 -20.97 12.32 -8.15
C VAL A 327 -22.03 13.20 -7.49
N ILE A 328 -22.07 13.20 -6.16
CA ILE A 328 -23.03 14.00 -5.36
C ILE A 328 -22.36 15.14 -4.59
N ALA A 329 -21.05 15.09 -4.44
CA ALA A 329 -20.26 16.18 -3.89
C ALA A 329 -18.85 16.20 -4.49
N HIS A 330 -18.40 17.40 -4.90
CA HIS A 330 -17.02 17.71 -5.22
C HIS A 330 -16.51 18.64 -4.11
N SER A 331 -15.30 18.41 -3.63
CA SER A 331 -14.69 19.12 -2.50
C SER A 331 -15.56 19.15 -1.22
N LEU A 332 -15.06 18.49 -0.19
CA LEU A 332 -15.61 18.64 1.15
C LEU A 332 -15.02 19.93 1.70
N SER A 333 -15.84 20.97 1.90
CA SER A 333 -15.43 22.32 2.31
C SER A 333 -14.70 22.37 3.66
N SER A 334 -14.69 21.29 4.42
CA SER A 334 -14.01 21.13 5.71
C SER A 334 -12.80 20.19 5.65
N ALA A 335 -12.42 19.68 4.47
CA ALA A 335 -11.25 18.82 4.38
C ALA A 335 -9.97 19.64 4.60
N PRO A 336 -9.04 19.17 5.45
CA PRO A 336 -7.77 19.85 5.65
C PRO A 336 -6.95 19.87 4.36
N GLU A 337 -6.19 20.93 4.15
CA GLU A 337 -5.18 20.96 3.09
C GLU A 337 -4.12 19.90 3.41
N ILE A 338 -4.04 18.88 2.57
CA ILE A 338 -2.95 17.90 2.64
C ILE A 338 -1.78 18.47 1.82
N GLN A 339 -0.73 18.89 2.48
CA GLN A 339 0.42 19.53 1.83
C GLN A 339 1.37 18.55 1.16
N SER A 340 1.31 17.27 1.51
CA SER A 340 2.07 16.19 0.85
C SER A 340 1.41 14.82 1.08
N ILE A 341 1.44 13.99 0.07
CA ILE A 341 1.22 12.55 0.16
C ILE A 341 2.49 11.87 -0.34
#